data_fc8750161129312a1a1c3d245ca40fbd
#
_entry.id   fc8750161129312a1a1c3d245ca40fbd
#
_cell.length_a   1.000
_cell.length_b   1.000
_cell.length_c   1.000
_cell.angle_alpha   90.00
_cell.angle_beta   90.00
_cell.angle_gamma   90.00
#
_symmetry.space_group_name_H-M   'P 1'
#
loop_
_entity.id
_entity.type
_entity.pdbx_description
1 polymer ?
#
loop_
_entity_poly.entity_id
_entity_poly.type
_entity_poly.pdbx_seq_one_letter_code
_entity_poly.pdbx_strand_id
1 'polypeptide(L)'
;MKYENLTLDEERALYAVQDAEIIGCTFSGPADGESALKECRNIQVKGCTFQLRYPFRHVRHAVVEHCTMTETCRAALWYDNNITLTHCTLGGIKALRECKDIVLDSCAINSTEFGWFCDHLHMTNCELKTEYPFLKSCNMELDHLSMQGKYSFQYVENVVIRNSNLDTKDAFWHSKNVTVYDSIIKGEYLAWYSENLKLVRCKIIGTQPLCYAKGLVLEDCEMDGTDLAFEYSDVHAVINGSIESVKNPKSGIISADGIGEVILDEHQIRDTHCEICIRSH
;
A
#
# COMPACT_ATOMS: atom_id res chain seq x y z
N MET A 1 -15.78 -30.84 6.53
CA MET A 1 -15.90 -30.97 8.01
C MET A 1 -16.41 -29.65 8.57
N LYS A 2 -17.06 -29.65 9.77
CA LYS A 2 -17.53 -28.40 10.39
C LYS A 2 -17.01 -28.32 11.83
N TYR A 3 -16.42 -27.15 12.18
CA TYR A 3 -15.97 -26.80 13.52
C TYR A 3 -16.72 -25.54 13.94
N GLU A 4 -17.42 -25.56 15.07
CA GLU A 4 -18.32 -24.47 15.40
C GLU A 4 -18.27 -24.14 16.90
N ASN A 5 -18.13 -22.82 17.19
CA ASN A 5 -18.14 -22.27 18.54
C ASN A 5 -17.15 -22.92 19.52
N LEU A 6 -15.97 -23.27 19.02
CA LEU A 6 -14.90 -23.87 19.82
C LEU A 6 -13.97 -22.82 20.39
N THR A 7 -13.47 -23.05 21.58
CA THR A 7 -12.29 -22.34 22.12
C THR A 7 -11.11 -23.29 22.08
N LEU A 8 -10.10 -22.93 21.31
CA LEU A 8 -8.93 -23.76 21.03
C LEU A 8 -7.66 -23.02 21.53
N ASP A 9 -6.90 -23.66 22.40
CA ASP A 9 -5.73 -23.10 23.07
C ASP A 9 -4.43 -23.87 22.84
N GLU A 10 -4.49 -24.91 22.02
CA GLU A 10 -3.31 -25.70 21.66
C GLU A 10 -2.49 -25.06 20.54
N GLU A 11 -1.20 -25.35 20.51
CA GLU A 11 -0.33 -25.03 19.39
C GLU A 11 -0.81 -25.74 18.11
N ARG A 12 -0.83 -25.02 16.99
CA ARG A 12 -1.30 -25.54 15.69
C ARG A 12 -2.73 -26.06 15.70
N ALA A 13 -3.61 -25.42 16.45
CA ALA A 13 -5.03 -25.77 16.46
C ALA A 13 -5.57 -25.93 15.03
N LEU A 14 -6.27 -27.01 14.77
CA LEU A 14 -6.81 -27.39 13.45
C LEU A 14 -5.73 -27.42 12.33
N TYR A 15 -4.56 -27.99 12.63
CA TYR A 15 -3.47 -28.15 11.67
C TYR A 15 -3.84 -29.02 10.46
N ALA A 16 -3.48 -28.58 9.27
CA ALA A 16 -3.64 -29.30 8.00
C ALA A 16 -5.08 -29.78 7.68
N VAL A 17 -6.08 -29.09 8.23
CA VAL A 17 -7.49 -29.40 7.94
C VAL A 17 -7.81 -29.06 6.48
N GLN A 18 -8.63 -29.88 5.84
CA GLN A 18 -9.06 -29.71 4.46
C GLN A 18 -10.59 -29.78 4.33
N ASP A 19 -11.13 -29.05 3.36
CA ASP A 19 -12.55 -29.04 3.01
C ASP A 19 -13.44 -28.82 4.24
N ALA A 20 -13.21 -27.72 4.96
CA ALA A 20 -13.87 -27.47 6.24
C ALA A 20 -14.47 -26.08 6.36
N GLU A 21 -15.52 -25.98 7.14
CA GLU A 21 -16.13 -24.77 7.66
C GLU A 21 -15.73 -24.58 9.14
N ILE A 22 -15.25 -23.38 9.50
CA ILE A 22 -14.80 -23.02 10.84
C ILE A 22 -15.55 -21.76 11.25
N ILE A 23 -16.48 -21.87 12.18
CA ILE A 23 -17.46 -20.82 12.45
C ILE A 23 -17.46 -20.46 13.94
N GLY A 24 -17.34 -19.16 14.27
CA GLY A 24 -17.48 -18.65 15.63
C GLY A 24 -16.43 -19.17 16.60
N CYS A 25 -15.30 -19.65 16.13
CA CYS A 25 -14.26 -20.21 16.97
C CYS A 25 -13.31 -19.13 17.51
N THR A 26 -12.78 -19.36 18.71
CA THR A 26 -11.73 -18.52 19.32
C THR A 26 -10.45 -19.32 19.40
N PHE A 27 -9.40 -18.77 18.81
CA PHE A 27 -8.04 -19.31 18.87
C PHE A 27 -7.24 -18.45 19.84
N SER A 28 -7.04 -18.97 21.05
CA SER A 28 -6.35 -18.30 22.14
C SER A 28 -5.49 -19.31 22.87
N GLY A 29 -4.42 -18.90 23.47
CA GLY A 29 -3.59 -19.86 24.19
C GLY A 29 -2.42 -19.19 24.88
N PRO A 30 -1.46 -19.96 25.40
CA PRO A 30 -0.26 -19.42 25.99
C PRO A 30 0.51 -18.59 24.96
N ALA A 31 1.37 -17.67 25.40
CA ALA A 31 2.09 -16.73 24.55
C ALA A 31 2.85 -17.39 23.39
N ASP A 32 3.18 -18.65 23.51
CA ASP A 32 3.83 -19.46 22.47
C ASP A 32 2.86 -20.37 21.68
N GLY A 33 1.57 -20.39 22.06
CA GLY A 33 0.54 -21.01 21.24
C GLY A 33 0.46 -20.29 19.91
N GLU A 34 0.71 -20.99 18.82
CA GLU A 34 0.89 -20.35 17.54
C GLU A 34 0.47 -21.22 16.37
N SER A 35 0.37 -20.58 15.22
CA SER A 35 0.15 -21.28 13.96
C SER A 35 -1.22 -22.00 13.88
N ALA A 36 -2.28 -21.40 14.43
CA ALA A 36 -3.63 -21.87 14.21
C ALA A 36 -3.94 -21.91 12.70
N LEU A 37 -4.64 -22.95 12.26
CA LEU A 37 -4.99 -23.20 10.85
C LEU A 37 -3.78 -23.35 9.90
N LYS A 38 -2.60 -23.65 10.41
CA LYS A 38 -1.41 -23.83 9.58
C LYS A 38 -1.61 -24.98 8.59
N GLU A 39 -1.18 -24.76 7.32
CA GLU A 39 -1.23 -25.72 6.22
C GLU A 39 -2.64 -26.23 5.83
N CYS A 40 -3.66 -25.50 6.23
CA CYS A 40 -5.04 -25.80 5.83
C CYS A 40 -5.26 -25.58 4.33
N ARG A 41 -6.27 -26.27 3.78
CA ARG A 41 -6.63 -26.12 2.37
C ARG A 41 -8.15 -26.13 2.19
N ASN A 42 -8.63 -25.28 1.27
CA ASN A 42 -10.05 -25.23 0.92
C ASN A 42 -10.94 -25.05 2.16
N ILE A 43 -10.70 -23.99 2.92
CA ILE A 43 -11.42 -23.72 4.17
C ILE A 43 -12.26 -22.45 4.07
N GLN A 44 -13.38 -22.45 4.77
CA GLN A 44 -14.21 -21.27 5.01
C GLN A 44 -14.15 -20.94 6.51
N VAL A 45 -13.77 -19.72 6.85
CA VAL A 45 -13.58 -19.27 8.23
C VAL A 45 -14.46 -18.06 8.47
N LYS A 46 -15.40 -18.15 9.42
CA LYS A 46 -16.38 -17.09 9.63
C LYS A 46 -16.56 -16.74 11.09
N GLY A 47 -16.53 -15.43 11.40
CA GLY A 47 -16.78 -14.91 12.74
C GLY A 47 -15.81 -15.41 13.80
N CYS A 48 -14.59 -15.75 13.41
CA CYS A 48 -13.58 -16.28 14.33
C CYS A 48 -12.66 -15.20 14.89
N THR A 49 -12.11 -15.43 16.07
CA THR A 49 -11.13 -14.55 16.73
C THR A 49 -9.81 -15.27 16.90
N PHE A 50 -8.72 -14.59 16.48
CA PHE A 50 -7.35 -15.08 16.60
C PHE A 50 -6.56 -14.17 17.53
N GLN A 51 -5.98 -14.74 18.58
CA GLN A 51 -5.20 -14.02 19.59
C GLN A 51 -3.75 -14.51 19.69
N LEU A 52 -3.28 -15.21 18.66
CA LEU A 52 -2.01 -15.92 18.67
C LEU A 52 -1.09 -15.46 17.54
N ARG A 53 0.19 -15.84 17.63
CA ARG A 53 1.16 -15.61 16.55
C ARG A 53 0.94 -16.57 15.38
N TYR A 54 1.19 -16.10 14.18
CA TYR A 54 1.24 -16.85 12.93
C TYR A 54 -0.05 -17.62 12.55
N PRO A 55 -1.27 -17.10 12.76
CA PRO A 55 -2.46 -17.75 12.22
C PRO A 55 -2.42 -17.72 10.68
N PHE A 56 -2.99 -18.73 10.04
CA PHE A 56 -3.01 -18.88 8.58
C PHE A 56 -1.61 -18.94 7.94
N ARG A 57 -0.77 -19.81 8.40
CA ARG A 57 0.55 -19.98 7.77
C ARG A 57 0.54 -21.13 6.78
N HIS A 58 0.96 -20.88 5.51
CA HIS A 58 0.94 -21.84 4.40
C HIS A 58 -0.46 -22.37 4.05
N VAL A 59 -1.48 -21.54 4.20
CA VAL A 59 -2.86 -21.87 3.81
C VAL A 59 -3.06 -21.69 2.32
N ARG A 60 -3.90 -22.54 1.73
CA ARG A 60 -4.24 -22.44 0.31
C ARG A 60 -5.75 -22.53 0.13
N HIS A 61 -6.30 -21.61 -0.67
CA HIS A 61 -7.74 -21.53 -0.95
C HIS A 61 -8.56 -21.37 0.32
N ALA A 62 -8.62 -20.17 0.86
CA ALA A 62 -9.48 -19.88 2.00
C ALA A 62 -10.36 -18.65 1.75
N VAL A 63 -11.59 -18.72 2.28
CA VAL A 63 -12.48 -17.57 2.39
C VAL A 63 -12.65 -17.26 3.88
N VAL A 64 -12.32 -16.02 4.26
CA VAL A 64 -12.30 -15.56 5.65
C VAL A 64 -13.23 -14.37 5.79
N GLU A 65 -14.31 -14.52 6.57
CA GLU A 65 -15.34 -13.51 6.69
C GLU A 65 -15.57 -13.10 8.15
N HIS A 66 -15.70 -11.82 8.39
CA HIS A 66 -16.03 -11.26 9.71
C HIS A 66 -15.13 -11.78 10.85
N CYS A 67 -13.84 -11.98 10.55
CA CYS A 67 -12.88 -12.49 11.52
C CYS A 67 -12.03 -11.35 12.11
N THR A 68 -11.57 -11.56 13.34
CA THR A 68 -10.70 -10.62 14.05
C THR A 68 -9.36 -11.27 14.38
N MET A 69 -8.29 -10.66 13.90
CA MET A 69 -6.92 -10.91 14.35
C MET A 69 -6.53 -9.76 15.28
N THR A 70 -6.30 -10.07 16.54
CA THR A 70 -6.05 -9.07 17.58
C THR A 70 -4.64 -8.47 17.48
N GLU A 71 -4.36 -7.47 18.30
CA GLU A 71 -3.04 -6.83 18.40
C GLU A 71 -1.93 -7.78 18.87
N THR A 72 -2.27 -8.93 19.42
CA THR A 72 -1.30 -9.96 19.82
C THR A 72 -0.86 -10.85 18.66
N CYS A 73 -1.54 -10.78 17.52
CA CYS A 73 -1.14 -11.51 16.33
C CYS A 73 0.19 -10.97 15.78
N ARG A 74 1.02 -11.88 15.28
CA ARG A 74 2.27 -11.54 14.61
C ARG A 74 2.40 -12.39 13.36
N ALA A 75 2.72 -11.75 12.23
CA ALA A 75 2.83 -12.38 10.93
C ALA A 75 1.65 -13.33 10.62
N ALA A 76 0.43 -12.83 10.86
CA ALA A 76 -0.78 -13.47 10.38
C ALA A 76 -0.77 -13.51 8.86
N LEU A 77 -1.23 -14.58 8.25
CA LEU A 77 -1.23 -14.75 6.79
C LEU A 77 0.21 -14.72 6.23
N TRP A 78 0.96 -15.78 6.47
CA TRP A 78 2.34 -15.88 6.00
C TRP A 78 2.55 -17.08 5.07
N TYR A 79 3.05 -16.81 3.85
CA TYR A 79 3.19 -17.78 2.76
C TYR A 79 1.86 -18.37 2.27
N ASP A 80 0.78 -17.62 2.36
CA ASP A 80 -0.54 -18.06 1.94
C ASP A 80 -0.77 -17.81 0.46
N ASN A 81 -1.67 -18.56 -0.12
CA ASN A 81 -2.01 -18.45 -1.53
C ASN A 81 -3.51 -18.61 -1.78
N ASN A 82 -4.08 -17.71 -2.57
CA ASN A 82 -5.48 -17.68 -2.94
C ASN A 82 -6.40 -17.58 -1.70
N ILE A 83 -6.32 -16.44 -1.05
CA ILE A 83 -7.10 -16.12 0.15
C ILE A 83 -7.97 -14.90 -0.11
N THR A 84 -9.24 -14.99 0.23
CA THR A 84 -10.18 -13.87 0.24
C THR A 84 -10.55 -13.52 1.68
N LEU A 85 -10.36 -12.26 2.06
CA LEU A 85 -10.78 -11.73 3.36
C LEU A 85 -11.85 -10.66 3.15
N THR A 86 -12.98 -10.80 3.84
CA THR A 86 -14.08 -9.84 3.73
C THR A 86 -14.56 -9.42 5.13
N HIS A 87 -14.70 -8.10 5.34
CA HIS A 87 -15.11 -7.53 6.62
C HIS A 87 -14.29 -8.03 7.82
N CYS A 88 -12.98 -8.17 7.64
CA CYS A 88 -12.07 -8.63 8.68
C CYS A 88 -11.32 -7.47 9.34
N THR A 89 -10.93 -7.69 10.60
CA THR A 89 -10.00 -6.81 11.31
C THR A 89 -8.64 -7.51 11.46
N LEU A 90 -7.58 -6.86 10.96
CA LEU A 90 -6.22 -7.37 11.04
C LEU A 90 -5.38 -6.47 11.95
N GLY A 91 -5.15 -6.93 13.18
CA GLY A 91 -4.28 -6.28 14.15
C GLY A 91 -2.88 -6.88 14.21
N GLY A 92 -2.08 -6.37 15.12
CA GLY A 92 -0.74 -6.85 15.41
C GLY A 92 0.33 -6.33 14.45
N ILE A 93 1.35 -7.11 14.19
CA ILE A 93 2.47 -6.71 13.35
C ILE A 93 2.75 -7.73 12.24
N LYS A 94 3.24 -7.25 11.09
CA LYS A 94 3.69 -8.09 9.96
C LYS A 94 2.58 -8.96 9.37
N ALA A 95 1.34 -8.50 9.41
CA ALA A 95 0.25 -9.20 8.75
C ALA A 95 0.45 -9.20 7.22
N LEU A 96 0.08 -10.29 6.59
CA LEU A 96 0.18 -10.50 5.15
C LEU A 96 1.62 -10.41 4.64
N ARG A 97 2.32 -11.52 4.67
CA ARG A 97 3.74 -11.55 4.29
C ARG A 97 4.05 -12.70 3.34
N GLU A 98 4.76 -12.40 2.26
CA GLU A 98 5.17 -13.39 1.24
C GLU A 98 3.97 -14.21 0.72
N CYS A 99 2.84 -13.54 0.55
CA CYS A 99 1.59 -14.16 0.09
C CYS A 99 1.36 -13.89 -1.39
N LYS A 100 0.52 -14.73 -2.00
CA LYS A 100 0.16 -14.60 -3.40
C LYS A 100 -1.33 -14.77 -3.63
N ASP A 101 -1.87 -14.02 -4.62
CA ASP A 101 -3.29 -14.08 -5.02
C ASP A 101 -4.23 -13.81 -3.82
N ILE A 102 -4.12 -12.62 -3.24
CA ILE A 102 -4.87 -12.22 -2.05
C ILE A 102 -5.88 -11.15 -2.41
N VAL A 103 -7.09 -11.31 -1.92
CA VAL A 103 -8.17 -10.34 -2.03
C VAL A 103 -8.60 -9.88 -0.63
N LEU A 104 -8.63 -8.57 -0.39
CA LEU A 104 -9.20 -7.96 0.81
C LEU A 104 -10.34 -7.02 0.40
N ASP A 105 -11.51 -7.19 0.97
CA ASP A 105 -12.61 -6.27 0.79
C ASP A 105 -13.18 -5.82 2.14
N SER A 106 -13.40 -4.54 2.29
CA SER A 106 -14.02 -3.93 3.48
C SER A 106 -13.31 -4.33 4.79
N CYS A 107 -11.98 -4.37 4.78
CA CYS A 107 -11.17 -4.75 5.93
C CYS A 107 -10.58 -3.55 6.66
N ALA A 108 -10.50 -3.63 7.99
CA ALA A 108 -9.80 -2.67 8.84
C ALA A 108 -8.45 -3.25 9.30
N ILE A 109 -7.37 -2.56 8.95
CA ILE A 109 -6.01 -3.07 9.14
C ILE A 109 -5.21 -2.10 10.00
N ASN A 110 -4.68 -2.58 11.14
CA ASN A 110 -3.75 -1.85 11.97
C ASN A 110 -2.53 -2.74 12.25
N SER A 111 -1.59 -2.72 11.31
CA SER A 111 -0.45 -3.64 11.34
C SER A 111 0.79 -3.00 10.72
N THR A 112 1.82 -2.77 11.52
CA THR A 112 3.14 -2.34 11.01
C THR A 112 3.76 -3.42 10.13
N GLU A 113 4.46 -3.01 9.05
CA GLU A 113 5.07 -3.91 8.07
C GLU A 113 4.03 -4.81 7.35
N PHE A 114 2.85 -4.26 7.07
CA PHE A 114 1.78 -4.95 6.36
C PHE A 114 2.12 -5.19 4.88
N GLY A 115 1.77 -6.36 4.38
CA GLY A 115 1.79 -6.66 2.94
C GLY A 115 3.19 -6.72 2.33
N TRP A 116 4.21 -7.24 3.04
CA TRP A 116 5.57 -7.34 2.53
C TRP A 116 5.79 -8.52 1.60
N PHE A 117 6.46 -8.28 0.46
CA PHE A 117 6.84 -9.31 -0.51
C PHE A 117 5.64 -10.09 -1.08
N CYS A 118 4.49 -9.43 -1.21
CA CYS A 118 3.29 -10.04 -1.77
C CYS A 118 3.25 -9.90 -3.29
N ASP A 119 2.60 -10.84 -3.95
CA ASP A 119 2.38 -10.86 -5.39
C ASP A 119 0.88 -11.06 -5.69
N HIS A 120 0.30 -10.25 -6.57
CA HIS A 120 -1.13 -10.23 -6.89
C HIS A 120 -2.00 -9.97 -5.65
N LEU A 121 -1.94 -8.72 -5.16
CA LEU A 121 -2.76 -8.24 -4.05
C LEU A 121 -3.85 -7.31 -4.59
N HIS A 122 -5.10 -7.63 -4.31
CA HIS A 122 -6.25 -6.80 -4.60
C HIS A 122 -6.93 -6.32 -3.31
N MET A 123 -7.09 -5.00 -3.16
CA MET A 123 -7.74 -4.42 -1.97
C MET A 123 -8.83 -3.44 -2.40
N THR A 124 -10.02 -3.57 -1.79
CA THR A 124 -11.15 -2.69 -2.05
C THR A 124 -11.80 -2.23 -0.74
N ASN A 125 -12.15 -0.95 -0.65
CA ASN A 125 -12.85 -0.37 0.51
C ASN A 125 -12.16 -0.63 1.86
N CYS A 126 -10.83 -0.60 1.90
CA CYS A 126 -10.07 -0.93 3.10
C CYS A 126 -9.57 0.31 3.84
N GLU A 127 -9.50 0.20 5.16
CA GLU A 127 -8.83 1.18 6.03
C GLU A 127 -7.50 0.59 6.51
N LEU A 128 -6.41 1.34 6.34
CA LEU A 128 -5.07 0.88 6.66
C LEU A 128 -4.32 1.90 7.51
N LYS A 129 -4.00 1.52 8.74
CA LYS A 129 -3.10 2.28 9.61
C LYS A 129 -1.83 1.47 9.82
N THR A 130 -0.67 2.03 9.38
CA THR A 130 0.53 1.22 9.31
C THR A 130 1.80 2.06 9.13
N GLU A 131 2.94 1.45 9.41
CA GLU A 131 4.25 1.93 8.97
C GLU A 131 4.91 0.87 8.09
N TYR A 132 5.64 1.28 7.06
CA TYR A 132 6.33 0.42 6.09
C TYR A 132 5.43 -0.59 5.36
N PRO A 133 4.22 -0.23 4.85
CA PRO A 133 3.41 -1.19 4.13
C PRO A 133 3.95 -1.45 2.72
N PHE A 134 3.64 -2.65 2.23
CA PHE A 134 3.83 -3.09 0.85
C PHE A 134 5.27 -3.16 0.35
N LEU A 135 6.26 -3.20 1.25
CA LEU A 135 7.67 -3.27 0.85
C LEU A 135 7.92 -4.41 -0.15
N LYS A 136 8.46 -4.07 -1.34
CA LYS A 136 8.81 -5.01 -2.41
C LYS A 136 7.68 -5.94 -2.87
N SER A 137 6.44 -5.47 -2.76
CA SER A 137 5.28 -6.19 -3.30
C SER A 137 5.02 -5.77 -4.75
N CYS A 138 4.39 -6.63 -5.51
CA CYS A 138 4.15 -6.39 -6.93
C CYS A 138 2.75 -6.83 -7.39
N ASN A 139 2.36 -6.35 -8.59
CA ASN A 139 1.10 -6.69 -9.24
C ASN A 139 -0.10 -6.41 -8.31
N MET A 140 -0.21 -5.16 -7.85
CA MET A 140 -1.25 -4.77 -6.89
C MET A 140 -2.31 -3.88 -7.54
N GLU A 141 -3.56 -4.10 -7.16
CA GLU A 141 -4.69 -3.25 -7.49
C GLU A 141 -5.39 -2.79 -6.21
N LEU A 142 -5.42 -1.48 -5.95
CA LEU A 142 -5.96 -0.89 -4.74
C LEU A 142 -7.03 0.12 -5.13
N ASP A 143 -8.25 -0.04 -4.61
CA ASP A 143 -9.37 0.86 -4.90
C ASP A 143 -10.09 1.25 -3.61
N HIS A 144 -10.43 2.54 -3.46
CA HIS A 144 -11.05 3.08 -2.26
C HIS A 144 -10.27 2.72 -0.97
N LEU A 145 -8.93 2.90 -1.01
CA LEU A 145 -8.08 2.71 0.15
C LEU A 145 -7.97 4.01 0.95
N SER A 146 -8.31 3.97 2.23
CA SER A 146 -8.00 5.03 3.19
C SER A 146 -6.78 4.62 4.02
N MET A 147 -5.65 5.29 3.78
CA MET A 147 -4.39 4.91 4.42
C MET A 147 -3.79 6.04 5.24
N GLN A 148 -3.34 5.71 6.44
CA GLN A 148 -2.54 6.58 7.28
C GLN A 148 -1.25 5.87 7.69
N GLY A 149 -0.09 6.51 7.42
CA GLY A 149 1.18 5.89 7.78
C GLY A 149 2.41 6.61 7.25
N LYS A 150 3.47 5.85 7.04
CA LYS A 150 4.73 6.36 6.46
C LYS A 150 5.55 5.24 5.81
N TYR A 151 6.49 5.62 4.94
CA TYR A 151 7.40 4.72 4.22
C TYR A 151 6.65 3.67 3.38
N SER A 152 5.56 4.09 2.75
CA SER A 152 4.63 3.21 2.05
C SER A 152 5.09 2.94 0.62
N PHE A 153 4.79 1.74 0.11
CA PHE A 153 5.03 1.38 -1.30
C PHE A 153 6.51 1.48 -1.75
N GLN A 154 7.45 1.25 -0.85
CA GLN A 154 8.87 1.27 -1.24
C GLN A 154 9.23 0.03 -2.07
N TYR A 155 9.93 0.24 -3.18
CA TYR A 155 10.37 -0.81 -4.09
C TYR A 155 9.24 -1.69 -4.65
N VAL A 156 8.02 -1.15 -4.74
CA VAL A 156 6.90 -1.86 -5.39
C VAL A 156 7.01 -1.81 -6.90
N GLU A 157 6.37 -2.77 -7.57
CA GLU A 157 6.36 -2.84 -9.03
C GLU A 157 4.97 -3.23 -9.55
N ASN A 158 4.53 -2.61 -10.66
CA ASN A 158 3.24 -2.87 -11.32
C ASN A 158 2.06 -2.66 -10.37
N VAL A 159 1.81 -1.43 -9.98
CA VAL A 159 0.74 -1.07 -9.02
C VAL A 159 -0.24 -0.11 -9.65
N VAL A 160 -1.52 -0.36 -9.46
CA VAL A 160 -2.59 0.55 -9.82
C VAL A 160 -3.40 0.91 -8.58
N ILE A 161 -3.56 2.22 -8.34
CA ILE A 161 -4.34 2.76 -7.21
C ILE A 161 -5.43 3.67 -7.77
N ARG A 162 -6.66 3.56 -7.23
CA ARG A 162 -7.79 4.41 -7.61
C ARG A 162 -8.58 4.90 -6.41
N ASN A 163 -9.19 6.08 -6.55
CA ASN A 163 -10.19 6.61 -5.61
C ASN A 163 -9.75 6.56 -4.14
N SER A 164 -8.48 6.81 -3.86
CA SER A 164 -7.87 6.54 -2.57
C SER A 164 -7.37 7.80 -1.87
N ASN A 165 -7.31 7.74 -0.54
CA ASN A 165 -6.72 8.78 0.28
C ASN A 165 -5.47 8.21 1.00
N LEU A 166 -4.30 8.69 0.58
CA LEU A 166 -3.02 8.23 1.05
C LEU A 166 -2.35 9.33 1.90
N ASP A 167 -2.57 9.33 3.21
CA ASP A 167 -1.86 10.21 4.16
C ASP A 167 -0.59 9.50 4.63
N THR A 168 0.51 9.70 3.87
CA THR A 168 1.72 8.91 4.06
C THR A 168 2.96 9.65 3.59
N LYS A 169 3.96 9.73 4.42
CA LYS A 169 5.27 10.34 4.10
C LYS A 169 6.22 9.29 3.49
N ASP A 170 7.20 9.74 2.69
CA ASP A 170 8.22 8.92 2.03
C ASP A 170 7.63 7.75 1.19
N ALA A 171 6.51 8.01 0.52
CA ALA A 171 5.83 6.99 -0.28
C ALA A 171 6.47 6.81 -1.66
N PHE A 172 6.32 5.60 -2.21
CA PHE A 172 6.74 5.22 -3.58
C PHE A 172 8.24 5.36 -3.88
N TRP A 173 9.10 5.37 -2.89
CA TRP A 173 10.54 5.41 -3.12
C TRP A 173 10.99 4.16 -3.89
N HIS A 174 11.77 4.37 -4.97
CA HIS A 174 12.24 3.32 -5.86
C HIS A 174 11.13 2.42 -6.45
N SER A 175 9.90 2.93 -6.51
CA SER A 175 8.81 2.20 -7.16
C SER A 175 8.96 2.17 -8.68
N LYS A 176 8.34 1.16 -9.33
CA LYS A 176 8.35 1.03 -10.78
C LYS A 176 6.96 0.73 -11.33
N ASN A 177 6.63 1.33 -12.49
CA ASN A 177 5.37 1.09 -13.18
C ASN A 177 4.16 1.26 -12.28
N VAL A 178 4.05 2.39 -11.61
CA VAL A 178 2.92 2.71 -10.72
C VAL A 178 2.01 3.70 -11.40
N THR A 179 0.69 3.47 -11.36
CA THR A 179 -0.31 4.43 -11.82
C THR A 179 -1.32 4.70 -10.73
N VAL A 180 -1.55 5.98 -10.43
CA VAL A 180 -2.53 6.43 -9.44
C VAL A 180 -3.56 7.31 -10.14
N TYR A 181 -4.85 7.03 -9.91
CA TYR A 181 -5.97 7.78 -10.46
C TYR A 181 -6.84 8.36 -9.35
N ASP A 182 -7.40 9.55 -9.57
CA ASP A 182 -8.50 10.12 -8.80
C ASP A 182 -8.30 10.07 -7.28
N SER A 183 -7.07 10.34 -6.82
CA SER A 183 -6.64 10.11 -5.43
C SER A 183 -5.98 11.32 -4.80
N ILE A 184 -6.02 11.37 -3.47
CA ILE A 184 -5.27 12.35 -2.68
C ILE A 184 -4.03 11.66 -2.13
N ILE A 185 -2.86 12.27 -2.36
CA ILE A 185 -1.57 11.79 -1.85
C ILE A 185 -0.95 12.90 -1.03
N LYS A 186 -0.92 12.70 0.28
CA LYS A 186 -0.41 13.69 1.23
C LYS A 186 0.78 13.15 2.00
N GLY A 187 1.86 13.93 2.02
CA GLY A 187 3.07 13.65 2.78
C GLY A 187 4.33 14.17 2.09
N GLU A 188 5.40 14.21 2.85
CA GLU A 188 6.71 14.71 2.41
C GLU A 188 7.44 13.66 1.54
N TYR A 189 8.34 14.13 0.67
CA TYR A 189 9.33 13.33 -0.10
C TYR A 189 8.71 12.22 -0.96
N LEU A 190 7.57 12.54 -1.58
CA LEU A 190 6.84 11.62 -2.43
C LEU A 190 7.68 11.15 -3.63
N ALA A 191 7.71 9.85 -3.86
CA ALA A 191 8.17 9.15 -5.07
C ALA A 191 9.63 9.39 -5.48
N TRP A 192 10.51 9.62 -4.54
CA TRP A 192 11.93 9.76 -4.85
C TRP A 192 12.48 8.49 -5.52
N TYR A 193 13.24 8.69 -6.60
CA TYR A 193 13.85 7.62 -7.41
C TYR A 193 12.85 6.64 -8.06
N SER A 194 11.59 7.04 -8.23
CA SER A 194 10.62 6.22 -8.95
C SER A 194 10.93 6.14 -10.45
N GLU A 195 10.47 5.06 -11.08
CA GLU A 195 10.55 4.85 -12.53
C GLU A 195 9.15 4.58 -13.10
N ASN A 196 8.75 5.32 -14.15
CA ASN A 196 7.43 5.19 -14.79
C ASN A 196 6.26 5.34 -13.80
N LEU A 197 6.29 6.38 -12.97
CA LEU A 197 5.17 6.77 -12.14
C LEU A 197 4.24 7.65 -12.94
N LYS A 198 2.95 7.30 -12.98
CA LYS A 198 1.89 8.09 -13.60
C LYS A 198 0.83 8.48 -12.57
N LEU A 199 0.54 9.78 -12.45
CA LEU A 199 -0.51 10.34 -11.62
C LEU A 199 -1.55 11.00 -12.52
N VAL A 200 -2.83 10.66 -12.37
CA VAL A 200 -3.92 11.17 -13.20
C VAL A 200 -5.03 11.70 -12.31
N ARG A 201 -5.37 12.98 -12.44
CA ARG A 201 -6.37 13.67 -11.62
C ARG A 201 -6.16 13.46 -10.13
N CYS A 202 -4.90 13.53 -9.70
CA CYS A 202 -4.53 13.37 -8.30
C CYS A 202 -4.27 14.75 -7.67
N LYS A 203 -4.55 14.85 -6.36
CA LYS A 203 -4.11 15.95 -5.54
C LYS A 203 -2.89 15.56 -4.73
N ILE A 204 -1.78 16.26 -4.92
CA ILE A 204 -0.49 16.03 -4.25
C ILE A 204 -0.28 17.12 -3.22
N ILE A 205 0.03 16.76 -1.98
CA ILE A 205 0.20 17.71 -0.87
C ILE A 205 1.49 17.36 -0.11
N GLY A 206 2.40 18.31 0.03
CA GLY A 206 3.61 18.16 0.83
C GLY A 206 4.90 18.58 0.13
N THR A 207 5.95 18.73 0.90
CA THR A 207 7.25 19.26 0.47
C THR A 207 8.08 18.25 -0.34
N GLN A 208 8.92 18.76 -1.23
CA GLN A 208 9.92 18.03 -2.04
C GLN A 208 9.37 16.77 -2.73
N PRO A 209 8.21 16.86 -3.39
CA PRO A 209 7.66 15.71 -4.09
C PRO A 209 8.39 15.44 -5.40
N LEU A 210 8.39 14.17 -5.81
CA LEU A 210 8.68 13.75 -7.17
C LEU A 210 10.13 14.06 -7.62
N CYS A 211 11.07 13.94 -6.70
CA CYS A 211 12.50 14.19 -7.00
C CYS A 211 13.19 12.92 -7.51
N TYR A 212 14.18 13.09 -8.39
CA TYR A 212 15.02 12.03 -8.97
C TYR A 212 14.24 10.96 -9.75
N ALA A 213 13.02 11.25 -10.16
CA ALA A 213 12.16 10.33 -10.89
C ALA A 213 12.52 10.22 -12.37
N LYS A 214 12.25 9.08 -13.00
CA LYS A 214 12.44 8.84 -14.43
C LYS A 214 11.11 8.46 -15.08
N GLY A 215 10.80 9.08 -16.23
CA GLY A 215 9.56 8.82 -16.96
C GLY A 215 8.33 9.17 -16.13
N LEU A 216 8.38 10.25 -15.36
CA LEU A 216 7.29 10.75 -14.53
C LEU A 216 6.23 11.43 -15.38
N VAL A 217 4.97 11.06 -15.18
CA VAL A 217 3.82 11.66 -15.89
C VAL A 217 2.77 12.12 -14.90
N LEU A 218 2.36 13.38 -14.99
CA LEU A 218 1.22 13.96 -14.27
C LEU A 218 0.20 14.49 -15.28
N GLU A 219 -1.04 14.00 -15.22
CA GLU A 219 -2.15 14.43 -16.06
C GLU A 219 -3.26 15.03 -15.20
N ASP A 220 -3.58 16.31 -15.42
CA ASP A 220 -4.66 17.02 -14.73
C ASP A 220 -4.58 16.95 -13.21
N CYS A 221 -3.37 17.02 -12.65
CA CYS A 221 -3.12 16.95 -11.21
C CYS A 221 -3.17 18.34 -10.56
N GLU A 222 -3.42 18.36 -9.25
CA GLU A 222 -3.26 19.54 -8.39
C GLU A 222 -2.07 19.33 -7.46
N MET A 223 -1.31 20.41 -7.20
CA MET A 223 -0.18 20.41 -6.27
C MET A 223 -0.38 21.52 -5.24
N ASP A 224 -0.54 21.16 -3.97
CA ASP A 224 -0.88 22.08 -2.89
C ASP A 224 0.19 22.03 -1.79
N GLY A 225 0.80 23.18 -1.46
CA GLY A 225 1.90 23.26 -0.53
C GLY A 225 3.11 22.43 -0.97
N THR A 226 3.37 22.40 -2.28
CA THR A 226 4.46 21.61 -2.88
C THR A 226 5.61 22.52 -3.27
N ASP A 227 6.59 22.65 -2.40
CA ASP A 227 7.84 23.35 -2.67
C ASP A 227 8.95 22.38 -3.10
N LEU A 228 9.97 22.90 -3.77
CA LEU A 228 11.17 22.19 -4.23
C LEU A 228 10.84 20.93 -5.06
N ALA A 229 9.75 20.97 -5.84
CA ALA A 229 9.27 19.83 -6.61
C ALA A 229 10.18 19.50 -7.81
N PHE A 230 10.16 18.23 -8.21
CA PHE A 230 10.77 17.70 -9.44
C PHE A 230 12.29 17.71 -9.52
N GLU A 231 13.02 17.90 -8.42
CA GLU A 231 14.46 18.01 -8.47
C GLU A 231 15.09 16.81 -9.20
N TYR A 232 15.86 17.09 -10.25
CA TYR A 232 16.54 16.13 -11.14
C TYR A 232 15.64 15.04 -11.75
N SER A 233 14.36 15.33 -11.93
CA SER A 233 13.40 14.41 -12.53
C SER A 233 13.23 14.63 -14.03
N ASP A 234 13.02 13.53 -14.76
CA ASP A 234 12.49 13.53 -16.12
C ASP A 234 10.97 13.48 -16.04
N VAL A 235 10.28 14.58 -16.47
CA VAL A 235 8.88 14.82 -16.13
C VAL A 235 8.07 15.36 -17.29
N HIS A 236 6.84 14.85 -17.46
CA HIS A 236 5.78 15.44 -18.25
C HIS A 236 4.58 15.72 -17.35
N ALA A 237 4.35 16.99 -17.02
CA ALA A 237 3.34 17.38 -16.04
C ALA A 237 2.38 18.42 -16.61
N VAL A 238 1.08 18.14 -16.43
CA VAL A 238 -0.02 19.10 -16.57
C VAL A 238 -0.66 19.28 -15.21
N ILE A 239 -0.47 20.48 -14.63
CA ILE A 239 -0.91 20.80 -13.26
C ILE A 239 -1.99 21.87 -13.32
N ASN A 240 -3.13 21.59 -12.71
CA ASN A 240 -4.21 22.55 -12.52
C ASN A 240 -3.94 23.37 -11.24
N GLY A 241 -3.93 24.69 -11.37
CA GLY A 241 -3.53 25.60 -10.29
C GLY A 241 -2.04 25.88 -10.29
N SER A 242 -1.49 26.23 -9.12
CA SER A 242 -0.12 26.71 -8.98
C SER A 242 0.75 25.72 -8.18
N ILE A 243 2.01 25.63 -8.59
CA ILE A 243 3.07 24.94 -7.84
C ILE A 243 3.83 25.99 -7.00
N GLU A 244 4.15 25.71 -5.76
CA GLU A 244 4.84 26.65 -4.88
C GLU A 244 6.26 26.92 -5.34
N SER A 245 7.06 25.89 -5.59
CA SER A 245 8.34 26.02 -6.29
C SER A 245 8.76 24.73 -7.02
N VAL A 246 9.51 24.93 -8.11
CA VAL A 246 10.15 23.88 -8.90
C VAL A 246 11.67 24.04 -8.78
N LYS A 247 12.38 22.93 -8.51
CA LYS A 247 13.83 22.99 -8.33
C LYS A 247 14.57 22.08 -9.30
N ASN A 248 15.53 22.61 -10.05
CA ASN A 248 16.45 21.86 -10.91
C ASN A 248 15.80 20.70 -11.71
N PRO A 249 14.66 20.86 -12.38
CA PRO A 249 14.03 19.77 -13.11
C PRO A 249 14.93 19.35 -14.28
N LYS A 250 15.17 18.04 -14.43
CA LYS A 250 16.18 17.54 -15.36
C LYS A 250 15.77 17.71 -16.82
N SER A 251 14.62 17.20 -17.20
CA SER A 251 14.16 17.18 -18.60
C SER A 251 12.64 17.02 -18.71
N GLY A 252 12.11 17.23 -19.92
CA GLY A 252 10.70 17.13 -20.21
C GLY A 252 9.97 18.46 -20.20
N ILE A 253 8.72 18.49 -19.76
CA ILE A 253 7.89 19.69 -19.74
C ILE A 253 7.02 19.76 -18.50
N ILE A 254 6.94 20.93 -17.87
CA ILE A 254 6.04 21.23 -16.75
C ILE A 254 5.12 22.36 -17.21
N SER A 255 3.79 22.09 -17.26
CA SER A 255 2.74 23.05 -17.60
C SER A 255 1.83 23.25 -16.39
N ALA A 256 1.72 24.50 -15.91
CA ALA A 256 0.89 24.85 -14.76
C ALA A 256 0.20 26.21 -14.98
N ASP A 257 -0.84 26.51 -14.18
CA ASP A 257 -1.49 27.84 -14.23
C ASP A 257 -0.63 28.89 -13.53
N GLY A 258 0.25 28.49 -12.64
CA GLY A 258 1.25 29.34 -12.00
C GLY A 258 2.38 28.56 -11.36
N ILE A 259 3.53 29.19 -11.22
CA ILE A 259 4.68 28.67 -10.46
C ILE A 259 5.24 29.84 -9.63
N GLY A 260 5.29 29.66 -8.31
CA GLY A 260 5.74 30.71 -7.39
C GLY A 260 7.24 31.01 -7.57
N GLU A 261 8.06 29.97 -7.64
CA GLU A 261 9.50 30.11 -7.84
C GLU A 261 10.08 28.99 -8.70
N VAL A 262 11.00 29.32 -9.59
CA VAL A 262 11.84 28.37 -10.33
C VAL A 262 13.29 28.51 -9.86
N ILE A 263 13.77 27.50 -9.16
CA ILE A 263 15.10 27.48 -8.56
C ILE A 263 16.05 26.69 -9.46
N LEU A 264 17.07 27.36 -9.99
CA LEU A 264 18.16 26.75 -10.75
C LEU A 264 19.47 27.04 -10.02
N ASP A 265 20.03 26.06 -9.36
CA ASP A 265 21.26 26.21 -8.59
C ASP A 265 22.47 26.44 -9.52
N GLU A 266 23.34 27.39 -9.22
CA GLU A 266 24.55 27.67 -10.00
C GLU A 266 25.54 26.48 -10.03
N HIS A 267 25.51 25.63 -9.01
CA HIS A 267 26.41 24.48 -8.84
C HIS A 267 25.66 23.16 -8.95
N GLN A 268 24.60 23.12 -9.78
CA GLN A 268 23.86 21.89 -10.01
C GLN A 268 24.77 20.76 -10.52
N ILE A 269 24.57 19.57 -9.99
CA ILE A 269 25.40 18.40 -10.33
C ILE A 269 24.95 17.68 -11.60
N ARG A 270 23.83 18.08 -12.20
CA ARG A 270 23.25 17.52 -13.41
C ARG A 270 22.70 18.63 -14.30
N ASP A 271 22.79 18.45 -15.60
CA ASP A 271 22.20 19.37 -16.56
C ASP A 271 20.68 19.39 -16.44
N THR A 272 20.09 20.57 -16.60
CA THR A 272 18.65 20.82 -16.55
C THR A 272 18.20 21.40 -17.88
N HIS A 273 17.28 20.70 -18.56
CA HIS A 273 16.74 21.08 -19.87
C HIS A 273 15.20 20.95 -19.90
N CYS A 274 14.55 21.09 -18.75
CA CYS A 274 13.11 21.00 -18.65
C CYS A 274 12.46 22.30 -19.17
N GLU A 275 11.48 22.18 -20.03
CA GLU A 275 10.64 23.28 -20.47
C GLU A 275 9.57 23.59 -19.40
N ILE A 276 9.43 24.87 -19.04
CA ILE A 276 8.47 25.32 -18.04
C ILE A 276 7.49 26.27 -18.73
N CYS A 277 6.21 25.89 -18.76
CA CYS A 277 5.13 26.62 -19.41
C CYS A 277 4.08 27.07 -18.39
N ILE A 278 3.86 28.38 -18.28
CA ILE A 278 2.74 28.94 -17.52
C ILE A 278 1.58 29.17 -18.49
N ARG A 279 0.45 28.54 -18.22
CA ARG A 279 -0.75 28.66 -19.07
C ARG A 279 -1.43 30.00 -18.83
N SER A 280 -1.76 30.70 -19.93
CA SER A 280 -2.60 31.90 -19.89
C SER A 280 -4.06 31.46 -20.00
N HIS A 281 -4.89 31.87 -19.08
CA HIS A 281 -6.35 31.68 -19.12
C HIS A 281 -7.02 32.76 -19.95
#